data_5e1519e806bfda0202bd5e4617b63f47
#
_entry.id   5e1519e806bfda0202bd5e4617b63f47
#
_cell.length_a   1.000
_cell.length_b   1.000
_cell.length_c   1.000
_cell.angle_alpha   90.00
_cell.angle_beta   90.00
_cell.angle_gamma   90.00
#
_symmetry.space_group_name_H-M   'P 1'
#
loop_
_entity.id
_entity.type
_entity.pdbx_description
1 polymer ?
#
loop_
_entity_poly.entity_id
_entity_poly.type
_entity_poly.pdbx_seq_one_letter_code
_entity_poly.pdbx_strand_id
1 'polypeptide(L)'
;MNYIVFDLEWNQNPDGRKHPDSRLPFEIIEIGAVKLNEKREIIDTFQCLIKPKVYHWIHDSIHEVIHVDFHELENGLPFPKAIRRFLEWCGPEYRFFTWGNQDVMELQRNMKYYNLLKLIPGPVHYYDVQKLFSVKF
;
A
#
# COMPACT_ATOMS: atom_id res chain seq x y z
N MET A 1 6.36 -20.34 -2.55
CA MET A 1 5.21 -19.45 -2.29
C MET A 1 5.52 -18.56 -1.09
N ASN A 2 5.50 -17.26 -1.32
CA ASN A 2 5.68 -16.27 -0.26
C ASN A 2 4.34 -15.75 0.21
N TYR A 3 4.19 -15.54 1.51
CA TYR A 3 3.02 -14.89 2.08
C TYR A 3 3.42 -13.48 2.47
N ILE A 4 2.74 -12.49 1.89
CA ILE A 4 3.07 -11.08 2.06
C ILE A 4 1.97 -10.42 2.89
N VAL A 5 2.29 -10.08 4.12
CA VAL A 5 1.40 -9.30 4.99
C VAL A 5 1.79 -7.84 4.81
N PHE A 6 0.91 -7.02 4.27
CA PHE A 6 1.27 -5.64 4.02
C PHE A 6 0.23 -4.66 4.57
N ASP A 7 0.70 -3.47 4.84
CA ASP A 7 -0.09 -2.35 5.32
C ASP A 7 0.35 -1.09 4.58
N LEU A 8 -0.60 -0.25 4.25
CA LEU A 8 -0.36 0.98 3.52
C LEU A 8 -0.75 2.18 4.37
N GLU A 9 0.01 3.26 4.22
CA GLU A 9 -0.43 4.57 4.69
C GLU A 9 -0.69 5.43 3.47
N TRP A 10 -1.73 6.24 3.53
CA TRP A 10 -2.10 7.12 2.44
C TRP A 10 -2.48 8.51 2.92
N ASN A 11 -2.29 9.46 2.03
CA ASN A 11 -2.71 10.82 2.24
C ASN A 11 -4.00 11.10 1.46
N GLN A 12 -4.74 12.11 1.87
CA GLN A 12 -6.01 12.46 1.27
C GLN A 12 -6.17 13.98 1.23
N ASN A 13 -7.16 14.44 0.47
CA ASN A 13 -7.50 15.85 0.43
C ASN A 13 -8.05 16.28 1.80
N PRO A 14 -7.54 17.38 2.38
CA PRO A 14 -8.07 17.92 3.66
C PRO A 14 -9.57 18.23 3.60
N ASP A 15 -10.09 18.59 2.44
CA ASP A 15 -11.52 18.92 2.28
C ASP A 15 -12.42 17.68 2.21
N GLY A 16 -11.84 16.49 2.14
CA GLY A 16 -12.55 15.21 2.15
C GLY A 16 -13.36 14.91 0.90
N ARG A 17 -14.04 15.90 0.32
CA ARG A 17 -14.95 15.72 -0.83
C ARG A 17 -14.46 16.37 -2.11
N LYS A 18 -13.64 17.42 -1.99
CA LYS A 18 -13.12 18.16 -3.14
C LYS A 18 -11.64 17.93 -3.24
N HIS A 19 -11.21 17.10 -4.15
CA HIS A 19 -9.80 16.88 -4.37
C HIS A 19 -9.47 17.12 -5.85
N PRO A 20 -8.23 17.48 -6.14
CA PRO A 20 -7.83 17.85 -7.50
C PRO A 20 -7.94 16.70 -8.48
N ASP A 21 -7.90 15.46 -8.01
CA ASP A 21 -8.02 14.31 -8.90
C ASP A 21 -8.95 13.26 -8.29
N SER A 22 -10.16 13.12 -8.87
CA SER A 22 -11.15 12.14 -8.41
C SER A 22 -10.75 10.69 -8.65
N ARG A 23 -9.73 10.45 -9.49
CA ARG A 23 -9.23 9.10 -9.76
C ARG A 23 -8.33 8.59 -8.64
N LEU A 24 -7.86 9.50 -7.77
CA LEU A 24 -6.93 9.16 -6.70
C LEU A 24 -7.34 9.86 -5.40
N PRO A 25 -8.46 9.43 -4.76
CA PRO A 25 -8.89 10.04 -3.50
C PRO A 25 -7.91 9.81 -2.35
N PHE A 26 -7.16 8.71 -2.39
CA PHE A 26 -6.15 8.37 -1.39
C PHE A 26 -4.84 8.07 -2.10
N GLU A 27 -3.82 8.84 -1.78
CA GLU A 27 -2.50 8.68 -2.37
C GLU A 27 -1.60 7.92 -1.39
N ILE A 28 -1.08 6.76 -1.81
CA ILE A 28 -0.21 5.95 -0.96
C ILE A 28 1.11 6.68 -0.73
N ILE A 29 1.52 6.79 0.53
CA ILE A 29 2.76 7.45 0.94
C ILE A 29 3.73 6.51 1.64
N GLU A 30 3.30 5.32 2.04
CA GLU A 30 4.17 4.32 2.65
C GLU A 30 3.64 2.92 2.38
N ILE A 31 4.55 2.00 2.09
CA ILE A 31 4.29 0.57 2.02
C ILE A 31 5.15 -0.10 3.09
N GLY A 32 4.50 -0.82 4.00
CA GLY A 32 5.16 -1.67 4.96
C GLY A 32 4.71 -3.11 4.78
N ALA A 33 5.64 -4.06 4.82
CA ALA A 33 5.30 -5.45 4.59
C ALA A 33 6.25 -6.41 5.29
N VAL A 34 5.73 -7.60 5.56
CA VAL A 34 6.46 -8.72 6.13
C VAL A 34 6.28 -9.91 5.21
N LYS A 35 7.37 -10.61 4.94
CA LYS A 35 7.36 -11.80 4.11
C LYS A 35 7.49 -13.04 5.00
N LEU A 36 6.59 -13.99 4.79
CA LEU A 36 6.59 -15.29 5.47
C LEU A 36 6.81 -16.39 4.44
N ASN A 37 7.52 -17.45 4.86
CA ASN A 37 7.64 -18.66 4.05
C ASN A 37 6.45 -19.59 4.29
N GLU A 38 6.43 -20.75 3.65
CA GLU A 38 5.35 -21.72 3.80
C GLU A 38 5.24 -22.30 5.21
N LYS A 39 6.31 -22.22 6.00
CA LYS A 39 6.32 -22.61 7.40
C LYS A 39 5.84 -21.48 8.34
N ARG A 40 5.40 -20.36 7.77
CA ARG A 40 4.94 -19.17 8.50
C ARG A 40 6.05 -18.49 9.31
N GLU A 41 7.28 -18.66 8.89
CA GLU A 41 8.41 -17.97 9.49
C GLU A 41 8.65 -16.64 8.78
N ILE A 42 8.92 -15.59 9.54
CA ILE A 42 9.27 -14.28 8.97
C ILE A 42 10.67 -14.38 8.37
N ILE A 43 10.77 -14.17 7.05
CA ILE A 43 12.04 -14.28 6.35
C ILE A 43 12.59 -12.94 5.88
N ASP A 44 11.74 -11.90 5.79
CA ASP A 44 12.19 -10.57 5.39
C ASP A 44 11.14 -9.52 5.72
N THR A 45 11.53 -8.26 5.71
CA THR A 45 10.65 -7.12 5.84
C THR A 45 10.93 -6.10 4.75
N PHE A 46 9.91 -5.29 4.44
CA PHE A 46 10.00 -4.24 3.42
C PHE A 46 9.38 -2.97 3.98
N GLN A 47 10.02 -1.85 3.74
CA GLN A 47 9.46 -0.53 4.05
C GLN A 47 9.91 0.46 3.00
N CYS A 48 8.98 1.28 2.52
CA CYS A 48 9.28 2.26 1.49
C CYS A 48 8.39 3.48 1.64
N LEU A 49 9.00 4.64 1.72
CA LEU A 49 8.29 5.93 1.68
C LEU A 49 8.14 6.35 0.22
N ILE A 50 6.97 6.89 -0.11
CA ILE A 50 6.61 7.26 -1.47
C ILE A 50 6.41 8.77 -1.53
N LYS A 51 7.08 9.40 -2.50
CA LYS A 51 6.97 10.83 -2.71
C LYS A 51 5.57 11.19 -3.20
N PRO A 52 4.84 12.09 -2.52
CA PRO A 52 3.52 12.53 -2.97
C PRO A 52 3.62 13.26 -4.31
N LYS A 53 2.67 12.97 -5.20
CA LYS A 53 2.53 13.64 -6.49
C LYS A 53 1.29 14.53 -6.53
N VAL A 54 0.20 14.07 -5.92
CA VAL A 54 -1.10 14.73 -5.99
C VAL A 54 -1.33 15.64 -4.79
N TYR A 55 -1.07 15.14 -3.59
CA TYR A 55 -1.30 15.88 -2.35
C TYR A 55 0.03 16.32 -1.76
N HIS A 56 0.28 17.63 -1.74
CA HIS A 56 1.56 18.22 -1.33
C HIS A 56 1.64 18.60 0.14
N TRP A 57 0.71 18.06 0.95
CA TRP A 57 0.71 18.24 2.40
C TRP A 57 0.17 16.98 3.06
N ILE A 58 0.52 16.78 4.32
CA ILE A 58 0.03 15.64 5.07
C ILE A 58 -1.27 16.06 5.78
N HIS A 59 -2.35 15.30 5.57
CA HIS A 59 -3.61 15.50 6.26
C HIS A 59 -3.40 15.29 7.76
N ASP A 60 -4.08 16.12 8.60
CA ASP A 60 -3.91 16.08 10.06
C ASP A 60 -4.16 14.69 10.65
N SER A 61 -5.15 13.98 10.15
CA SER A 61 -5.46 12.62 10.60
C SER A 61 -4.33 11.62 10.33
N ILE A 62 -3.47 11.90 9.35
CA ILE A 62 -2.35 11.04 8.98
C ILE A 62 -1.12 11.32 9.85
N HIS A 63 -0.89 12.58 10.22
CA HIS A 63 0.21 12.95 11.10
C HIS A 63 0.22 12.18 12.42
N GLU A 64 -0.95 11.87 12.96
CA GLU A 64 -1.08 11.15 14.22
C GLU A 64 -0.70 9.68 14.09
N VAL A 65 -0.74 9.13 12.87
CA VAL A 65 -0.58 7.70 12.59
C VAL A 65 0.85 7.36 12.17
N ILE A 66 1.43 8.13 11.24
CA ILE A 66 2.67 7.71 10.57
C ILE A 66 3.95 8.31 11.14
N HIS A 67 3.90 9.33 11.96
CA HIS A 67 5.09 9.97 12.55
C HIS A 67 6.17 10.38 11.54
N VAL A 68 5.78 10.58 10.27
CA VAL A 68 6.67 10.99 9.18
C VAL A 68 6.24 12.36 8.73
N ASP A 69 7.17 13.30 8.61
CA ASP A 69 6.84 14.62 8.12
C ASP A 69 6.85 14.67 6.59
N PHE A 70 6.28 15.75 6.06
CA PHE A 70 6.20 15.94 4.61
C PHE A 70 7.58 16.01 3.95
N HIS A 71 8.57 16.58 4.67
CA HIS A 71 9.93 16.68 4.17
C HIS A 71 10.55 15.30 3.93
N GLU A 72 10.33 14.35 4.82
CA GLU A 72 10.79 12.98 4.65
C GLU A 72 10.12 12.32 3.44
N LEU A 73 8.83 12.56 3.25
CA LEU A 73 8.10 12.02 2.10
C LEU A 73 8.61 12.60 0.76
N GLU A 74 9.04 13.85 0.73
CA GLU A 74 9.59 14.44 -0.48
C GLU A 74 10.87 13.73 -0.95
N ASN A 75 11.59 13.09 -0.04
CA ASN A 75 12.78 12.30 -0.34
C ASN A 75 12.45 10.83 -0.62
N GLY A 76 11.17 10.46 -0.61
CA GLY A 76 10.74 9.11 -0.95
C GLY A 76 10.86 8.80 -2.43
N LEU A 77 10.58 7.56 -2.78
CA LEU A 77 10.60 7.12 -4.18
C LEU A 77 9.32 7.57 -4.89
N PRO A 78 9.38 7.85 -6.19
CA PRO A 78 8.16 7.93 -6.99
C PRO A 78 7.38 6.62 -6.91
N PHE A 79 6.05 6.69 -6.92
CA PHE A 79 5.20 5.50 -6.80
C PHE A 79 5.56 4.42 -7.83
N PRO A 80 5.76 4.72 -9.13
CA PRO A 80 6.09 3.67 -10.09
C PRO A 80 7.34 2.88 -9.72
N LYS A 81 8.34 3.55 -9.18
CA LYS A 81 9.57 2.89 -8.75
C LYS A 81 9.36 2.09 -7.47
N ALA A 82 8.61 2.63 -6.53
CA ALA A 82 8.30 1.97 -5.26
C ALA A 82 7.52 0.68 -5.48
N ILE A 83 6.48 0.72 -6.33
CA ILE A 83 5.66 -0.46 -6.58
C ILE A 83 6.43 -1.56 -7.32
N ARG A 84 7.34 -1.19 -8.24
CA ARG A 84 8.17 -2.17 -8.91
C ARG A 84 9.11 -2.87 -7.93
N ARG A 85 9.71 -2.12 -7.01
CA ARG A 85 10.55 -2.69 -5.96
C ARG A 85 9.77 -3.61 -5.03
N PHE A 86 8.57 -3.18 -4.66
CA PHE A 86 7.70 -3.99 -3.79
C PHE A 86 7.34 -5.32 -4.43
N LEU A 87 6.89 -5.30 -5.68
CA LEU A 87 6.49 -6.52 -6.39
C LEU A 87 7.68 -7.44 -6.68
N GLU A 88 8.83 -6.88 -6.98
CA GLU A 88 10.06 -7.66 -7.13
C GLU A 88 10.44 -8.34 -5.81
N TRP A 89 10.32 -7.61 -4.71
CA TRP A 89 10.56 -8.17 -3.38
C TRP A 89 9.56 -9.27 -3.03
N CYS A 90 8.31 -9.16 -3.45
CA CYS A 90 7.30 -10.20 -3.22
C CYS A 90 7.69 -11.54 -3.87
N GLY A 91 8.44 -11.50 -4.97
CA GLY A 91 8.84 -12.69 -5.69
C GLY A 91 7.83 -13.12 -6.76
N PRO A 92 8.11 -14.21 -7.51
CA PRO A 92 7.25 -14.63 -8.60
C PRO A 92 5.95 -15.32 -8.15
N GLU A 93 5.96 -15.91 -6.96
CA GLU A 93 4.78 -16.59 -6.41
C GLU A 93 4.50 -16.07 -5.01
N TYR A 94 3.37 -15.39 -4.83
CA TYR A 94 3.01 -14.81 -3.55
C TYR A 94 1.51 -14.75 -3.37
N ARG A 95 1.09 -14.59 -2.11
CA ARG A 95 -0.29 -14.29 -1.72
C ARG A 95 -0.26 -13.11 -0.77
N PHE A 96 -1.20 -12.20 -0.95
CA PHE A 96 -1.36 -11.05 -0.06
C PHE A 96 -2.27 -11.37 1.11
N PHE A 97 -1.91 -10.81 2.26
CA PHE A 97 -2.72 -10.85 3.48
C PHE A 97 -2.85 -9.43 4.01
N THR A 98 -4.07 -8.99 4.25
CA THR A 98 -4.36 -7.64 4.73
C THR A 98 -5.41 -7.68 5.84
N TRP A 99 -5.44 -6.64 6.65
CA TRP A 99 -6.50 -6.43 7.61
C TRP A 99 -7.59 -5.59 6.95
N GLY A 100 -8.66 -6.24 6.50
CA GLY A 100 -9.68 -5.62 5.68
C GLY A 100 -9.29 -5.62 4.21
N ASN A 101 -10.15 -5.05 3.37
CA ASN A 101 -9.93 -4.99 1.92
C ASN A 101 -9.45 -3.64 1.41
N GLN A 102 -9.38 -2.64 2.27
CA GLN A 102 -9.08 -1.27 1.87
C GLN A 102 -7.68 -1.14 1.28
N ASP A 103 -6.69 -1.79 1.90
CA ASP A 103 -5.31 -1.72 1.42
C ASP A 103 -5.18 -2.26 -0.01
N VAL A 104 -5.84 -3.39 -0.31
CA VAL A 104 -5.81 -3.97 -1.66
C VAL A 104 -6.52 -3.06 -2.65
N MET A 105 -7.67 -2.49 -2.27
CA MET A 105 -8.42 -1.58 -3.13
C MET A 105 -7.60 -0.33 -3.46
N GLU A 106 -6.96 0.26 -2.47
CA GLU A 106 -6.16 1.46 -2.68
C GLU A 106 -4.86 1.17 -3.44
N LEU A 107 -4.27 0.00 -3.21
CA LEU A 107 -3.11 -0.43 -4.00
C LEU A 107 -3.47 -0.48 -5.49
N GLN A 108 -4.57 -1.14 -5.82
CA GLN A 108 -5.04 -1.24 -7.20
C GLN A 108 -5.38 0.12 -7.80
N ARG A 109 -6.04 0.99 -7.03
CA ARG A 109 -6.42 2.34 -7.47
C ARG A 109 -5.18 3.18 -7.78
N ASN A 110 -4.18 3.14 -6.92
CA ASN A 110 -2.91 3.85 -7.15
C ASN A 110 -2.16 3.27 -8.36
N MET A 111 -2.11 1.96 -8.50
CA MET A 111 -1.51 1.33 -9.67
C MET A 111 -2.22 1.70 -10.96
N LYS A 112 -3.56 1.73 -10.94
CA LYS A 112 -4.36 2.11 -12.10
C LYS A 112 -4.10 3.57 -12.50
N TYR A 113 -3.97 4.45 -11.51
CA TYR A 113 -3.67 5.88 -11.75
C TYR A 113 -2.42 6.06 -12.59
N TYR A 114 -1.39 5.24 -12.35
CA TYR A 114 -0.13 5.28 -13.09
C TYR A 114 -0.08 4.29 -14.26
N ASN A 115 -1.19 3.65 -14.59
CA ASN A 115 -1.28 2.65 -15.66
C ASN A 115 -0.32 1.46 -15.44
N LEU A 116 -0.24 0.97 -14.20
CA LEU A 116 0.67 -0.09 -13.78
C LEU A 116 -0.03 -1.38 -13.32
N LEU A 117 -1.35 -1.51 -13.52
CA LEU A 117 -2.06 -2.73 -13.13
C LEU A 117 -1.49 -3.99 -13.80
N LYS A 118 -0.93 -3.85 -14.98
CA LYS A 118 -0.32 -4.96 -15.73
C LYS A 118 0.89 -5.58 -15.02
N LEU A 119 1.44 -4.91 -14.02
CA LEU A 119 2.55 -5.48 -13.24
C LEU A 119 2.12 -6.67 -12.39
N ILE A 120 0.82 -6.77 -12.09
CA ILE A 120 0.26 -7.95 -11.44
C ILE A 120 -0.54 -8.71 -12.50
N PRO A 121 -0.04 -9.86 -12.99
CA PRO A 121 -0.75 -10.63 -13.99
C PRO A 121 -2.02 -11.26 -13.41
N GLY A 122 -3.14 -11.06 -14.10
CA GLY A 122 -4.42 -11.59 -13.67
C GLY A 122 -5.03 -10.87 -12.48
N PRO A 123 -6.07 -11.43 -11.87
CA PRO A 123 -6.70 -10.83 -10.69
C PRO A 123 -5.78 -10.89 -9.48
N VAL A 124 -5.87 -9.85 -8.63
CA VAL A 124 -5.11 -9.81 -7.37
C VAL A 124 -5.73 -10.79 -6.38
N HIS A 125 -4.91 -11.72 -5.89
CA HIS A 125 -5.33 -12.69 -4.87
C HIS A 125 -4.89 -12.21 -3.51
N TYR A 126 -5.85 -12.11 -2.58
CA TYR A 126 -5.57 -11.69 -1.22
C TYR A 126 -6.48 -12.39 -0.22
N TYR A 127 -6.04 -12.42 1.03
CA TYR A 127 -6.85 -12.91 2.14
C TYR A 127 -7.13 -11.76 3.10
N ASP A 128 -8.40 -11.50 3.34
CA ASP A 128 -8.86 -10.51 4.33
C ASP A 128 -8.86 -11.17 5.70
N VAL A 129 -7.81 -10.89 6.48
CA VAL A 129 -7.64 -11.51 7.80
C VAL A 129 -8.74 -11.04 8.77
N GLN A 130 -9.16 -9.79 8.66
CA GLN A 130 -10.23 -9.25 9.49
C GLN A 130 -11.53 -10.03 9.29
N LYS A 131 -11.87 -10.31 8.04
CA LYS A 131 -13.09 -11.07 7.71
C LYS A 131 -13.01 -12.49 8.24
N LEU A 132 -11.86 -13.15 8.08
CA LEU A 132 -11.67 -14.50 8.61
C LEU A 132 -11.76 -14.53 10.14
N PHE A 133 -11.19 -13.52 10.78
CA PHE A 133 -11.24 -13.39 12.24
C PHE A 133 -12.67 -13.15 12.75
N SER A 134 -13.44 -12.30 12.05
CA SER A 134 -14.82 -12.00 12.43
C SER A 134 -15.73 -13.22 12.37
N VAL A 135 -15.47 -14.15 11.45
CA VAL A 135 -16.27 -15.38 11.32
C VAL A 135 -16.06 -16.31 12.50
N LYS A 136 -14.87 -16.27 13.14
CA LYS A 136 -14.55 -17.12 14.29
C LYS A 136 -15.13 -16.62 15.60
N PHE A 137 -15.45 -15.37 15.68
CA PHE A 137 -15.91 -14.71 16.91
C PHE A 137 -17.26 -14.02 16.70
#